data_b47007e198773e962c8e012620ef856f
#
_entry.id   b47007e198773e962c8e012620ef856f
#
_cell.length_a   1.000
_cell.length_b   1.000
_cell.length_c   1.000
_cell.angle_alpha   90.00
_cell.angle_beta   90.00
_cell.angle_gamma   90.00
#
_symmetry.space_group_name_H-M   'P 1'
#
loop_
_entity.id
_entity.type
_entity.pdbx_description
1 polymer ?
#
loop_
_entity_poly.entity_id
_entity_poly.type
_entity_poly.pdbx_seq_one_letter_code
_entity_poly.pdbx_strand_id
1 'polypeptide(L)'
;PKALVENELDIQMERFGYQLQMSGYSMEQYAKMMGGDVNTMRNAFRPTAEKQAKISVTLEKIAEVENLTVTEQDIEEEFESMAKQYEMEVSKVKELVPVEELTESLKTRKAVKLIVDSAVAVVPKAEEKTEE
;
A
#
# COMPACT_ATOMS: atom_id res chain seq x y z
N PRO A 1 -15.21 4.11 7.27
CA PRO A 1 -15.42 5.56 7.32
C PRO A 1 -15.30 6.17 5.92
N LYS A 2 -16.25 7.02 5.58
CA LYS A 2 -16.30 7.69 4.27
C LYS A 2 -15.01 8.44 3.93
N ALA A 3 -14.43 9.11 4.91
CA ALA A 3 -13.19 9.88 4.74
C ALA A 3 -12.00 9.04 4.28
N LEU A 4 -11.84 7.82 4.79
CA LEU A 4 -10.77 6.91 4.38
C LEU A 4 -10.95 6.42 2.94
N VAL A 5 -12.18 6.14 2.53
CA VAL A 5 -12.49 5.74 1.15
C VAL A 5 -12.22 6.88 0.18
N GLU A 6 -12.62 8.11 0.52
CA GLU A 6 -12.37 9.27 -0.32
C GLU A 6 -10.86 9.57 -0.45
N ASN A 7 -10.11 9.47 0.64
CA ASN A 7 -8.66 9.61 0.62
C ASN A 7 -8.00 8.53 -0.27
N GLU A 8 -8.43 7.29 -0.15
CA GLU A 8 -7.93 6.19 -0.97
C GLU A 8 -8.26 6.39 -2.46
N LEU A 9 -9.46 6.92 -2.76
CA LEU A 9 -9.85 7.31 -4.11
C LEU A 9 -8.92 8.40 -4.68
N ASP A 10 -8.60 9.42 -3.88
CA ASP A 10 -7.70 10.49 -4.30
C ASP A 10 -6.31 9.94 -4.63
N ILE A 11 -5.78 9.06 -3.81
CA ILE A 11 -4.48 8.40 -4.04
C ILE A 11 -4.52 7.57 -5.33
N GLN A 12 -5.56 6.77 -5.54
CA GLN A 12 -5.67 5.93 -6.74
C GLN A 12 -5.85 6.76 -8.01
N MET A 13 -6.64 7.82 -7.95
CA MET A 13 -6.83 8.75 -9.07
C MET A 13 -5.54 9.49 -9.41
N GLU A 14 -4.78 9.92 -8.41
CA GLU A 14 -3.49 10.59 -8.61
C GLU A 14 -2.47 9.65 -9.28
N ARG A 15 -2.34 8.42 -8.79
CA ARG A 15 -1.46 7.41 -9.41
C ARG A 15 -1.84 7.12 -10.85
N PHE A 16 -3.13 6.96 -11.10
CA PHE A 16 -3.62 6.70 -12.45
C PHE A 16 -3.39 7.89 -13.38
N GLY A 17 -3.62 9.11 -12.89
CA GLY A 17 -3.32 10.34 -13.63
C GLY A 17 -1.85 10.46 -14.00
N TYR A 18 -0.95 10.10 -13.08
CA TYR A 18 0.49 10.06 -13.35
C TYR A 18 0.84 9.05 -14.45
N GLN A 19 0.27 7.83 -14.39
CA GLN A 19 0.48 6.81 -15.43
C GLN A 19 -0.02 7.27 -16.81
N LEU A 20 -1.18 7.93 -16.85
CA LEU A 20 -1.73 8.49 -18.09
C LEU A 20 -0.82 9.57 -18.65
N GLN A 21 -0.32 10.46 -17.81
CA GLN A 21 0.60 11.52 -18.21
C GLN A 21 1.90 10.96 -18.81
N MET A 22 2.43 9.90 -18.23
CA MET A 22 3.60 9.19 -18.77
C MET A 22 3.32 8.56 -20.15
N SER A 23 2.06 8.24 -20.44
CA SER A 23 1.59 7.73 -21.74
C SER A 23 1.13 8.83 -22.70
N GLY A 24 1.25 10.10 -22.30
CA GLY A 24 0.89 11.26 -23.12
C GLY A 24 -0.60 11.62 -23.11
N TYR A 25 -1.38 11.12 -22.16
CA TYR A 25 -2.80 11.41 -22.03
C TYR A 25 -3.12 12.20 -20.76
N SER A 26 -4.15 13.06 -20.82
CA SER A 26 -4.75 13.61 -19.61
C SER A 26 -5.90 12.72 -19.10
N MET A 27 -6.28 12.93 -17.84
CA MET A 27 -7.43 12.25 -17.23
C MET A 27 -8.72 12.52 -18.01
N GLU A 28 -8.94 13.75 -18.43
CA GLU A 28 -10.11 14.19 -19.18
C GLU A 28 -10.17 13.55 -20.58
N GLN A 29 -9.03 13.49 -21.26
CA GLN A 29 -8.93 12.83 -22.57
C GLN A 29 -9.26 11.34 -22.44
N TYR A 30 -8.69 10.66 -21.47
CA TYR A 30 -8.95 9.27 -21.25
C TYR A 30 -10.42 8.98 -20.87
N ALA A 31 -10.98 9.78 -19.96
CA ALA A 31 -12.38 9.66 -19.57
C ALA A 31 -13.35 9.81 -20.76
N LYS A 32 -13.10 10.78 -21.63
CA LYS A 32 -13.86 10.96 -22.88
C LYS A 32 -13.74 9.78 -23.84
N MET A 33 -12.54 9.21 -24.00
CA MET A 33 -12.31 8.01 -24.83
C MET A 33 -13.11 6.81 -24.30
N MET A 34 -13.27 6.70 -22.98
CA MET A 34 -14.06 5.67 -22.33
C MET A 34 -15.57 5.95 -22.26
N GLY A 35 -16.01 7.06 -22.86
CA GLY A 35 -17.42 7.44 -22.93
C GLY A 35 -18.00 8.08 -21.67
N GLY A 36 -17.14 8.61 -20.80
CA GLY A 36 -17.53 9.23 -19.54
C GLY A 36 -16.77 10.52 -19.23
N ASP A 37 -16.80 10.93 -17.99
CA ASP A 37 -16.02 12.03 -17.42
C ASP A 37 -15.12 11.54 -16.27
N VAL A 38 -14.36 12.44 -15.65
CA VAL A 38 -13.47 12.13 -14.53
C VAL A 38 -14.24 11.57 -13.32
N ASN A 39 -15.49 12.04 -13.09
CA ASN A 39 -16.35 11.52 -12.02
C ASN A 39 -16.77 10.06 -12.28
N THR A 40 -17.07 9.73 -13.53
CA THR A 40 -17.37 8.35 -13.92
C THR A 40 -16.20 7.44 -13.65
N MET A 41 -14.98 7.87 -13.95
CA MET A 41 -13.75 7.16 -13.65
C MET A 41 -13.57 7.00 -12.13
N ARG A 42 -13.71 8.07 -11.37
CA ARG A 42 -13.61 8.06 -9.92
C ARG A 42 -14.57 7.03 -9.30
N ASN A 43 -15.81 6.98 -9.78
CA ASN A 43 -16.80 6.01 -9.32
C ASN A 43 -16.42 4.56 -9.69
N ALA A 44 -15.75 4.36 -10.82
CA ALA A 44 -15.25 3.03 -11.20
C ALA A 44 -14.13 2.53 -10.27
N PHE A 45 -13.34 3.42 -9.69
CA PHE A 45 -12.31 3.08 -8.69
C PHE A 45 -12.87 2.86 -7.28
N ARG A 46 -14.10 3.29 -6.99
CA ARG A 46 -14.69 3.24 -5.65
C ARG A 46 -14.69 1.85 -5.01
N PRO A 47 -15.07 0.76 -5.67
CA PRO A 47 -15.03 -0.59 -5.06
C PRO A 47 -13.63 -1.00 -4.62
N THR A 48 -12.61 -0.66 -5.41
CA THR A 48 -11.21 -0.93 -5.09
C THR A 48 -10.73 -0.08 -3.92
N ALA A 49 -11.11 1.19 -3.88
CA ALA A 49 -10.79 2.09 -2.77
C ALA A 49 -11.47 1.66 -1.47
N GLU A 50 -12.70 1.21 -1.50
CA GLU A 50 -13.41 0.65 -0.33
C GLU A 50 -12.71 -0.59 0.21
N LYS A 51 -12.30 -1.49 -0.66
CA LYS A 51 -11.54 -2.69 -0.30
C LYS A 51 -10.20 -2.32 0.33
N GLN A 52 -9.46 -1.40 -0.27
CA GLN A 52 -8.17 -0.96 0.24
C GLN A 52 -8.30 -0.25 1.60
N ALA A 53 -9.30 0.61 1.78
CA ALA A 53 -9.59 1.26 3.05
C ALA A 53 -9.89 0.24 4.16
N LYS A 54 -10.65 -0.80 3.87
CA LYS A 54 -10.92 -1.90 4.82
C LYS A 54 -9.64 -2.66 5.19
N ILE A 55 -8.79 -2.95 4.23
CA ILE A 55 -7.49 -3.60 4.46
C ILE A 55 -6.63 -2.74 5.38
N SER A 56 -6.52 -1.44 5.11
CA SER A 56 -5.73 -0.51 5.92
C SER A 56 -6.20 -0.46 7.37
N VAL A 57 -7.50 -0.33 7.61
CA VAL A 57 -8.08 -0.34 8.96
C VAL A 57 -7.82 -1.67 9.68
N THR A 58 -7.92 -2.78 8.96
CA THR A 58 -7.65 -4.11 9.52
C THR A 58 -6.19 -4.25 9.93
N LEU A 59 -5.26 -3.81 9.10
CA LEU A 59 -3.82 -3.84 9.39
C LEU A 59 -3.46 -2.94 10.58
N GLU A 60 -4.04 -1.74 10.65
CA GLU A 60 -3.89 -0.85 11.81
C GLU A 60 -4.36 -1.53 13.10
N LYS A 61 -5.53 -2.16 13.05
CA LYS A 61 -6.08 -2.87 14.22
C LYS A 61 -5.24 -4.06 14.65
N ILE A 62 -4.71 -4.81 13.72
CA ILE A 62 -3.76 -5.90 14.00
C ILE A 62 -2.49 -5.36 14.66
N ALA A 63 -1.93 -4.28 14.15
CA ALA A 63 -0.75 -3.64 14.73
C ALA A 63 -0.99 -3.18 16.19
N GLU A 64 -2.17 -2.65 16.50
CA GLU A 64 -2.56 -2.29 17.85
C GLU A 64 -2.71 -3.51 18.78
N VAL A 65 -3.50 -4.49 18.36
CA VAL A 65 -3.81 -5.69 19.18
C VAL A 65 -2.55 -6.52 19.45
N GLU A 66 -1.68 -6.66 18.47
CA GLU A 66 -0.43 -7.41 18.58
C GLU A 66 0.73 -6.58 19.15
N ASN A 67 0.48 -5.32 19.53
CA ASN A 67 1.49 -4.40 20.06
C ASN A 67 2.75 -4.32 19.17
N LEU A 68 2.54 -4.25 17.86
CA LEU A 68 3.64 -4.12 16.90
C LEU A 68 4.29 -2.74 17.04
N THR A 69 5.55 -2.73 17.36
CA THR A 69 6.34 -1.50 17.54
C THR A 69 7.40 -1.39 16.45
N VAL A 70 7.70 -0.16 16.07
CA VAL A 70 8.81 0.18 15.20
C VAL A 70 9.89 0.83 16.05
N THR A 71 11.08 0.25 16.06
CA THR A 71 12.23 0.74 16.81
C THR A 71 13.01 1.77 15.99
N GLU A 72 13.85 2.56 16.67
CA GLU A 72 14.78 3.47 16.00
C GLU A 72 15.72 2.71 15.04
N GLN A 73 16.11 1.50 15.43
CA GLN A 73 16.93 0.63 14.58
C GLN A 73 16.20 0.24 13.29
N ASP A 74 14.91 -0.14 13.38
CA ASP A 74 14.10 -0.45 12.20
C ASP A 74 14.05 0.73 11.22
N ILE A 75 13.92 1.94 11.75
CA ILE A 75 13.88 3.18 10.95
C ILE A 75 15.21 3.44 10.27
N GLU A 76 16.33 3.33 11.00
CA GLU A 76 17.66 3.52 10.44
C GLU A 76 17.99 2.48 9.36
N GLU A 77 17.70 1.21 9.59
CA GLU A 77 17.87 0.14 8.60
C GLU A 77 17.07 0.38 7.33
N GLU A 78 15.84 0.91 7.45
CA GLU A 78 15.02 1.24 6.30
C GLU A 78 15.57 2.43 5.52
N PHE A 79 16.04 3.48 6.20
CA PHE A 79 16.72 4.60 5.54
C PHE A 79 17.98 4.16 4.80
N GLU A 80 18.78 3.27 5.38
CA GLU A 80 19.96 2.70 4.71
C GLU A 80 19.57 1.85 3.49
N SER A 81 18.50 1.06 3.60
CA SER A 81 17.97 0.27 2.50
C SER A 81 17.50 1.13 1.34
N MET A 82 16.73 2.19 1.65
CA MET A 82 16.29 3.16 0.66
C MET A 82 17.46 3.90 -0.01
N ALA A 83 18.45 4.31 0.77
CA ALA A 83 19.66 4.96 0.26
C ALA A 83 20.40 4.08 -0.75
N LYS A 84 20.53 2.78 -0.45
CA LYS A 84 21.14 1.81 -1.37
C LYS A 84 20.28 1.60 -2.63
N GLN A 85 18.95 1.48 -2.46
CA GLN A 85 18.03 1.24 -3.58
C GLN A 85 17.99 2.41 -4.57
N TYR A 86 18.05 3.64 -4.07
CA TYR A 86 17.97 4.85 -4.89
C TYR A 86 19.33 5.47 -5.20
N GLU A 87 20.42 4.82 -4.79
CA GLU A 87 21.79 5.31 -4.97
C GLU A 87 21.99 6.75 -4.44
N MET A 88 21.44 7.00 -3.24
CA MET A 88 21.45 8.29 -2.56
C MET A 88 22.16 8.20 -1.21
N GLU A 89 22.61 9.32 -0.69
CA GLU A 89 23.08 9.39 0.70
C GLU A 89 21.92 9.29 1.70
N VAL A 90 22.14 8.62 2.84
CA VAL A 90 21.13 8.43 3.90
C VAL A 90 20.58 9.77 4.39
N SER A 91 21.42 10.78 4.54
CA SER A 91 21.01 12.14 4.92
C SER A 91 19.98 12.73 3.97
N LYS A 92 20.18 12.50 2.67
CA LYS A 92 19.27 12.97 1.63
C LYS A 92 17.91 12.27 1.68
N VAL A 93 17.92 10.97 1.93
CA VAL A 93 16.68 10.20 2.08
C VAL A 93 15.89 10.67 3.30
N LYS A 94 16.57 10.95 4.43
CA LYS A 94 15.96 11.50 5.65
C LYS A 94 15.32 12.88 5.46
N GLU A 95 15.85 13.70 4.55
CA GLU A 95 15.24 14.99 4.19
C GLU A 95 13.96 14.82 3.36
N LEU A 96 13.89 13.79 2.53
CA LEU A 96 12.79 13.57 1.59
C LEU A 96 11.63 12.76 2.18
N VAL A 97 11.91 11.90 3.13
CA VAL A 97 10.93 10.98 3.72
C VAL A 97 10.70 11.31 5.20
N PRO A 98 9.49 11.78 5.58
CA PRO A 98 9.15 12.02 6.97
C PRO A 98 9.22 10.74 7.82
N VAL A 99 9.78 10.85 9.01
CA VAL A 99 9.94 9.71 9.94
C VAL A 99 8.58 9.11 10.33
N GLU A 100 7.55 9.94 10.49
CA GLU A 100 6.19 9.50 10.82
C GLU A 100 5.60 8.60 9.73
N GLU A 101 5.73 9.00 8.46
CA GLU A 101 5.24 8.21 7.32
C GLU A 101 5.99 6.88 7.20
N LEU A 102 7.31 6.91 7.41
CA LEU A 102 8.13 5.71 7.41
C LEU A 102 7.73 4.77 8.55
N THR A 103 7.49 5.30 9.74
CA THR A 103 7.06 4.52 10.90
C THR A 103 5.72 3.82 10.64
N GLU A 104 4.73 4.52 10.09
CA GLU A 104 3.43 3.93 9.74
C GLU A 104 3.57 2.86 8.65
N SER A 105 4.39 3.11 7.64
CA SER A 105 4.70 2.13 6.59
C SER A 105 5.35 0.87 7.16
N LEU A 106 6.30 1.00 8.08
CA LEU A 106 6.96 -0.13 8.74
C LEU A 106 6.00 -0.92 9.64
N LYS A 107 5.11 -0.27 10.39
CA LYS A 107 4.05 -0.93 11.15
C LYS A 107 3.15 -1.76 10.24
N THR A 108 2.72 -1.19 9.13
CA THR A 108 1.89 -1.88 8.14
C THR A 108 2.59 -3.10 7.59
N ARG A 109 3.87 -3.01 7.23
CA ARG A 109 4.66 -4.16 6.77
C ARG A 109 4.79 -5.24 7.84
N LYS A 110 5.00 -4.89 9.10
CA LYS A 110 5.06 -5.84 10.23
C LYS A 110 3.71 -6.56 10.40
N ALA A 111 2.59 -5.86 10.28
CA ALA A 111 1.25 -6.45 10.33
C ALA A 111 1.00 -7.41 9.16
N VAL A 112 1.37 -7.04 7.94
CA VAL A 112 1.28 -7.91 6.75
C VAL A 112 2.14 -9.15 6.93
N LYS A 113 3.37 -9.01 7.40
CA LYS A 113 4.27 -10.13 7.65
C LYS A 113 3.69 -11.10 8.68
N LEU A 114 3.10 -10.61 9.76
CA LEU A 114 2.44 -11.42 10.77
C LEU A 114 1.31 -12.25 10.18
N ILE A 115 0.48 -11.65 9.33
CA ILE A 115 -0.63 -12.35 8.64
C ILE A 115 -0.09 -13.43 7.72
N VAL A 116 0.91 -13.12 6.90
CA VAL A 116 1.52 -14.06 5.95
C VAL A 116 2.16 -15.24 6.69
N ASP A 117 2.92 -14.98 7.74
CA ASP A 117 3.58 -16.03 8.54
C ASP A 117 2.54 -16.93 9.23
N SER A 118 1.44 -16.37 9.71
CA SER A 118 0.32 -17.12 10.29
C SER A 118 -0.43 -17.95 9.26
N ALA A 119 -0.64 -17.44 8.05
CA ALA A 119 -1.30 -18.16 6.96
C ALA A 119 -0.49 -19.36 6.47
N VAL A 120 0.85 -19.24 6.39
CA VAL A 120 1.75 -20.35 6.03
C VAL A 120 1.67 -21.48 7.06
N ALA A 121 1.48 -21.16 8.34
CA ALA A 121 1.35 -22.16 9.41
C ALA A 121 0.02 -22.93 9.35
N VAL A 122 -0.99 -22.45 8.66
CA VAL A 122 -2.37 -23.00 8.59
C VAL A 122 -2.63 -23.76 7.28
N VAL A 123 -1.75 -23.70 6.29
CA VAL A 123 -1.90 -24.50 5.05
C VAL A 123 -1.77 -25.97 5.40
N PRO A 124 -2.83 -26.79 5.26
CA PRO A 124 -2.69 -28.24 5.50
C PRO A 124 -1.74 -28.81 4.46
N LYS A 125 -0.79 -29.65 4.90
CA LYS A 125 -0.01 -30.47 4.01
C LYS A 125 -0.99 -31.25 3.13
N ALA A 126 -0.87 -31.09 1.83
CA ALA A 126 -1.59 -31.94 0.90
C ALA A 126 -1.32 -33.40 1.27
N GLU A 127 -2.38 -34.14 1.59
CA GLU A 127 -2.29 -35.57 1.77
C GLU A 127 -1.82 -36.15 0.43
N GLU A 128 -0.63 -36.71 0.43
CA GLU A 128 -0.18 -37.58 -0.65
C GLU A 128 -1.20 -38.73 -0.71
N LYS A 129 -2.05 -38.69 -1.73
CA LYS A 129 -2.83 -39.87 -2.10
C LYS A 129 -1.82 -40.89 -2.63
N THR A 130 -1.46 -41.84 -1.79
CA THR A 130 -0.90 -43.11 -2.24
C THR A 130 -1.95 -43.79 -3.12
N GLU A 131 -1.74 -43.79 -4.41
CA GLU A 131 -2.40 -44.72 -5.32
C GLU A 131 -1.78 -46.11 -5.09
N GLU A 132 -2.59 -47.04 -4.61
CA GLU A 132 -2.40 -48.48 -4.84
C GLU A 132 -3.03 -48.88 -6.18
#